data_8d2b6f2416ca0e8deda43de34d657028
#
_entry.id   8d2b6f2416ca0e8deda43de34d657028
#
_cell.length_a   1.000
_cell.length_b   1.000
_cell.length_c   1.000
_cell.angle_alpha   90.00
_cell.angle_beta   90.00
_cell.angle_gamma   90.00
#
_symmetry.space_group_name_H-M   'P 1'
#
loop_
_entity.id
_entity.type
_entity.pdbx_description
1 polymer ?
#
loop_
_entity_poly.entity_id
_entity_poly.type
_entity_poly.pdbx_seq_one_letter_code
_entity_poly.pdbx_strand_id
1 'polypeptide(L)'
;VVCRMGRKSVAVLPQTQAILEQLGEQIKLARLRRHLSAELVAERAGVSRATVWNVEKGNPSVAIGIYAAVLHALNNMDKALLLVAKDDELGRKLQDLELTTRKRAPRNGGD
;
A
#
# COMPACT_ATOMS: atom_id res chain seq x y z
N VAL A 1 -19.43 15.13 1.30
CA VAL A 1 -19.14 14.52 1.47
C VAL A 1 -18.36 13.28 1.34
N VAL A 2 -17.89 12.95 2.38
CA VAL A 2 -17.05 11.87 2.45
C VAL A 2 -17.53 10.65 1.86
N CYS A 3 -18.74 10.38 1.99
CA CYS A 3 -19.23 9.17 1.49
C CYS A 3 -19.14 9.06 0.02
N ARG A 4 -18.90 10.16 -0.61
CA ARG A 4 -18.75 10.09 -1.99
C ARG A 4 -17.59 9.31 -2.40
N MET A 5 -16.53 9.34 -1.65
CA MET A 5 -15.43 8.55 -1.95
C MET A 5 -15.74 7.13 -1.79
N GLY A 6 -16.46 6.78 -0.79
CA GLY A 6 -16.80 5.41 -0.59
C GLY A 6 -17.64 4.83 -1.67
N ARG A 7 -18.28 5.67 -2.43
CA ARG A 7 -19.11 5.15 -3.45
C ARG A 7 -18.37 4.76 -4.66
N LYS A 8 -17.17 5.28 -4.85
CA LYS A 8 -16.42 4.91 -6.00
C LYS A 8 -15.60 3.73 -5.69
N SER A 9 -16.00 2.58 -6.17
CA SER A 9 -15.22 1.38 -6.01
C SER A 9 -14.08 1.41 -6.98
N VAL A 10 -12.92 1.01 -6.50
CA VAL A 10 -11.76 0.86 -7.34
C VAL A 10 -11.73 -0.57 -7.84
N ALA A 11 -11.66 -0.72 -9.16
CA ALA A 11 -11.57 -2.05 -9.74
C ALA A 11 -10.13 -2.33 -10.09
N VAL A 12 -9.62 -3.47 -9.64
CA VAL A 12 -8.27 -3.88 -9.96
C VAL A 12 -8.33 -5.24 -10.64
N LEU A 13 -7.24 -5.62 -11.27
CA LEU A 13 -7.17 -6.92 -11.91
C LEU A 13 -7.30 -8.03 -10.87
N PRO A 14 -7.86 -9.18 -11.25
CA PRO A 14 -8.01 -10.27 -10.28
C PRO A 14 -6.70 -10.68 -9.62
N GLN A 15 -5.59 -10.68 -10.34
CA GLN A 15 -4.30 -11.03 -9.76
C GLN A 15 -3.89 -10.00 -8.71
N THR A 16 -4.13 -8.73 -8.99
CA THR A 16 -3.80 -7.67 -8.04
C THR A 16 -4.71 -7.76 -6.82
N GLN A 17 -5.98 -8.08 -7.04
CA GLN A 17 -6.89 -8.23 -5.91
C GLN A 17 -6.46 -9.37 -5.02
N ALA A 18 -5.97 -10.46 -5.59
CA ALA A 18 -5.47 -11.58 -4.80
C ALA A 18 -4.30 -11.17 -3.93
N ILE A 19 -3.42 -10.29 -4.46
CA ILE A 19 -2.30 -9.79 -3.68
C ILE A 19 -2.79 -8.94 -2.51
N LEU A 20 -3.78 -8.09 -2.76
CA LEU A 20 -4.32 -7.24 -1.70
C LEU A 20 -5.00 -8.09 -0.62
N GLU A 21 -5.67 -9.16 -1.03
CA GLU A 21 -6.30 -10.04 -0.06
C GLU A 21 -5.27 -10.74 0.81
N GLN A 22 -4.14 -11.12 0.21
CA GLN A 22 -3.07 -11.71 0.98
C GLN A 22 -2.48 -10.69 1.95
N LEU A 23 -2.31 -9.46 1.49
CA LEU A 23 -1.82 -8.40 2.36
C LEU A 23 -2.76 -8.20 3.54
N GLY A 24 -4.07 -8.14 3.26
CA GLY A 24 -5.06 -7.96 4.32
C GLY A 24 -5.03 -9.11 5.30
N GLU A 25 -4.89 -10.32 4.80
CA GLU A 25 -4.83 -11.49 5.67
C GLU A 25 -3.58 -11.44 6.56
N GLN A 26 -2.46 -11.00 6.01
CA GLN A 26 -1.25 -10.89 6.80
C GLN A 26 -1.35 -9.80 7.85
N ILE A 27 -2.05 -8.72 7.54
CA ILE A 27 -2.30 -7.67 8.52
C ILE A 27 -3.16 -8.22 9.65
N LYS A 28 -4.18 -8.99 9.30
CA LYS A 28 -5.03 -9.59 10.31
C LYS A 28 -4.25 -10.53 11.21
N LEU A 29 -3.41 -11.37 10.62
CA LEU A 29 -2.61 -12.30 11.40
C LEU A 29 -1.60 -11.56 12.29
N ALA A 30 -1.04 -10.47 11.79
CA ALA A 30 -0.12 -9.68 12.59
C ALA A 30 -0.83 -9.07 13.79
N ARG A 31 -2.07 -8.64 13.59
CA ARG A 31 -2.87 -8.11 14.69
C ARG A 31 -3.16 -9.22 15.73
N LEU A 32 -3.55 -10.38 15.24
CA LEU A 32 -3.89 -11.48 16.13
C LEU A 32 -2.67 -11.98 16.92
N ARG A 33 -1.51 -12.00 16.27
CA ARG A 33 -0.31 -12.43 16.97
C ARG A 33 0.07 -11.47 18.10
N ARG A 34 -0.37 -10.23 18.00
CA ARG A 34 -0.13 -9.25 19.04
C ARG A 34 -1.25 -9.17 20.03
N HIS A 35 -2.25 -10.04 19.90
CA HIS A 35 -3.42 -10.09 20.78
C HIS A 35 -4.14 -8.74 20.82
N LEU A 36 -4.22 -8.06 19.69
CA LEU A 36 -4.91 -6.79 19.62
C LEU A 36 -6.28 -6.98 18.99
N SER A 37 -7.29 -6.30 19.55
CA SER A 37 -8.61 -6.34 18.96
C SER A 37 -8.68 -5.41 17.78
N ALA A 38 -9.62 -5.68 16.88
CA ALA A 38 -9.83 -4.78 15.76
C ALA A 38 -10.22 -3.38 16.24
N GLU A 39 -10.95 -3.33 17.35
CA GLU A 39 -11.35 -2.05 17.91
C GLU A 39 -10.16 -1.23 18.37
N LEU A 40 -9.21 -1.89 19.02
CA LEU A 40 -8.03 -1.19 19.52
C LEU A 40 -7.19 -0.70 18.35
N VAL A 41 -7.03 -1.52 17.32
CA VAL A 41 -6.27 -1.10 16.15
C VAL A 41 -6.96 0.09 15.48
N ALA A 42 -8.29 0.03 15.38
CA ALA A 42 -9.04 1.15 14.80
C ALA A 42 -8.82 2.43 15.58
N GLU A 43 -8.84 2.32 16.89
CA GLU A 43 -8.63 3.48 17.73
C GLU A 43 -7.24 4.06 17.54
N ARG A 44 -6.23 3.21 17.51
CA ARG A 44 -4.85 3.66 17.32
C ARG A 44 -4.63 4.26 15.94
N ALA A 45 -5.29 3.68 14.95
CA ALA A 45 -5.12 4.16 13.58
C ALA A 45 -5.99 5.38 13.28
N GLY A 46 -6.93 5.69 14.16
CA GLY A 46 -7.80 6.83 13.93
C GLY A 46 -8.86 6.56 12.88
N VAL A 47 -9.28 5.31 12.73
CA VAL A 47 -10.29 4.93 11.74
C VAL A 47 -11.39 4.13 12.41
N SER A 48 -12.45 3.84 11.69
CA SER A 48 -13.55 3.05 12.23
C SER A 48 -13.18 1.58 12.21
N ARG A 49 -13.88 0.81 13.03
CA ARG A 49 -13.69 -0.63 13.04
C ARG A 49 -14.04 -1.24 11.68
N ALA A 50 -15.05 -0.69 11.02
CA ALA A 50 -15.41 -1.16 9.69
C ALA A 50 -14.27 -0.94 8.71
N THR A 51 -13.53 0.14 8.86
CA THR A 51 -12.40 0.41 8.00
C THR A 51 -11.28 -0.61 8.22
N VAL A 52 -11.03 -0.98 9.48
CA VAL A 52 -10.05 -2.04 9.76
C VAL A 52 -10.48 -3.34 9.11
N TRP A 53 -11.77 -3.66 9.18
CA TRP A 53 -12.29 -4.85 8.55
C TRP A 53 -12.03 -4.83 7.03
N ASN A 54 -12.27 -3.68 6.41
CA ASN A 54 -12.03 -3.54 4.98
C ASN A 54 -10.56 -3.70 4.62
N VAL A 55 -9.66 -3.18 5.45
CA VAL A 55 -8.23 -3.34 5.24
C VAL A 55 -7.86 -4.82 5.31
N GLU A 56 -8.41 -5.53 6.28
CA GLU A 56 -8.09 -6.94 6.46
C GLU A 56 -8.70 -7.82 5.38
N LYS A 57 -9.68 -7.30 4.66
CA LYS A 57 -10.25 -8.00 3.51
C LYS A 57 -9.52 -7.67 2.22
N GLY A 58 -8.58 -6.75 2.25
CA GLY A 58 -7.85 -6.37 1.04
C GLY A 58 -8.66 -5.51 0.12
N ASN A 59 -9.52 -4.67 0.67
CA ASN A 59 -10.39 -3.83 -0.14
C ASN A 59 -9.57 -2.80 -0.91
N PRO A 60 -9.63 -2.80 -2.24
CA PRO A 60 -8.80 -1.88 -3.04
C PRO A 60 -9.30 -0.45 -3.02
N SER A 61 -10.50 -0.21 -2.51
CA SER A 61 -11.05 1.14 -2.46
C SER A 61 -10.61 1.90 -1.21
N VAL A 62 -9.91 1.23 -0.28
CA VAL A 62 -9.40 1.91 0.89
C VAL A 62 -8.08 2.58 0.53
N ALA A 63 -7.94 3.84 0.91
CA ALA A 63 -6.74 4.59 0.58
C ALA A 63 -5.50 3.96 1.20
N ILE A 64 -4.38 4.07 0.50
CA ILE A 64 -3.14 3.52 1.02
C ILE A 64 -2.74 4.16 2.34
N GLY A 65 -3.09 5.42 2.54
CA GLY A 65 -2.81 6.08 3.81
C GLY A 65 -3.48 5.39 4.98
N ILE A 66 -4.64 4.83 4.75
CA ILE A 66 -5.34 4.11 5.80
C ILE A 66 -4.68 2.76 6.06
N TYR A 67 -4.24 2.07 5.00
CA TYR A 67 -3.45 0.87 5.18
C TYR A 67 -2.20 1.17 6.00
N ALA A 68 -1.54 2.30 5.68
CA ALA A 68 -0.35 2.69 6.41
C ALA A 68 -0.67 2.97 7.88
N ALA A 69 -1.79 3.61 8.17
CA ALA A 69 -2.17 3.91 9.55
C ALA A 69 -2.44 2.64 10.34
N VAL A 70 -3.10 1.66 9.71
CA VAL A 70 -3.37 0.39 10.37
C VAL A 70 -2.05 -0.34 10.63
N LEU A 71 -1.14 -0.33 9.66
CA LEU A 71 0.16 -0.96 9.85
C LEU A 71 0.96 -0.27 10.95
N HIS A 72 0.86 1.05 11.01
CA HIS A 72 1.55 1.78 12.07
C HIS A 72 1.03 1.39 13.45
N ALA A 73 -0.27 1.15 13.55
CA ALA A 73 -0.87 0.71 14.80
C ALA A 73 -0.38 -0.67 15.23
N LEU A 74 0.26 -1.41 14.31
CA LEU A 74 0.79 -2.73 14.58
C LEU A 74 2.31 -2.64 14.80
N ASN A 75 2.72 -1.76 15.70
CA ASN A 75 4.13 -1.63 16.07
C ASN A 75 4.99 -1.13 14.91
N ASN A 76 4.48 -0.11 14.24
CA ASN A 76 5.24 0.57 13.19
C ASN A 76 5.57 -0.30 11.99
N MET A 77 4.68 -1.22 11.66
CA MET A 77 4.89 -2.06 10.48
C MET A 77 4.75 -1.28 9.19
N ASP A 78 4.29 -0.02 9.27
CA ASP A 78 4.22 0.83 8.09
C ASP A 78 5.58 1.07 7.47
N LYS A 79 6.65 0.89 8.23
CA LYS A 79 8.00 1.04 7.66
C LYS A 79 8.26 0.03 6.55
N ALA A 80 7.56 -1.09 6.57
CA ALA A 80 7.73 -2.08 5.53
C ALA A 80 7.30 -1.55 4.16
N LEU A 81 6.48 -0.50 4.13
CA LEU A 81 6.08 0.08 2.87
C LEU A 81 7.25 0.68 2.11
N LEU A 82 8.32 1.02 2.82
CA LEU A 82 9.51 1.55 2.17
C LEU A 82 10.19 0.51 1.29
N LEU A 83 9.87 -0.76 1.50
CA LEU A 83 10.48 -1.84 0.75
C LEU A 83 9.71 -2.21 -0.51
N VAL A 84 8.50 -1.69 -0.65
CA VAL A 84 7.59 -2.16 -1.69
C VAL A 84 8.17 -2.03 -3.09
N ALA A 85 8.82 -0.92 -3.41
CA ALA A 85 9.40 -0.74 -4.72
C ALA A 85 10.91 -0.56 -4.66
N LYS A 86 11.49 -0.89 -3.52
CA LYS A 86 12.90 -0.62 -3.32
C LYS A 86 13.79 -1.48 -4.20
N ASP A 87 13.43 -2.75 -4.35
CA ASP A 87 14.26 -3.67 -5.11
C ASP A 87 13.73 -3.77 -6.52
N ASP A 88 13.99 -2.76 -7.30
CA ASP A 88 13.45 -2.63 -8.64
C ASP A 88 14.55 -2.89 -9.66
N GLU A 89 14.89 -4.14 -9.82
CA GLU A 89 15.97 -4.53 -10.74
C GLU A 89 15.70 -4.15 -12.17
N LEU A 90 14.50 -4.43 -12.63
CA LEU A 90 14.15 -4.11 -14.01
C LEU A 90 14.20 -2.61 -14.25
N GLY A 91 13.63 -1.84 -13.33
CA GLY A 91 13.64 -0.39 -13.48
C GLY A 91 15.05 0.17 -13.49
N ARG A 92 15.93 -0.39 -12.66
CA ARG A 92 17.31 0.06 -12.65
C ARG A 92 18.00 -0.25 -13.95
N LYS A 93 17.74 -1.43 -14.51
CA LYS A 93 18.35 -1.79 -15.80
C LYS A 93 17.85 -0.89 -16.91
N LEU A 94 16.55 -0.60 -16.89
CA LEU A 94 15.99 0.30 -17.90
C LEU A 94 16.58 1.71 -17.75
N GLN A 95 16.75 2.15 -16.53
CA GLN A 95 17.33 3.45 -16.29
C GLN A 95 18.78 3.51 -16.77
N ASP A 96 19.54 2.46 -16.52
CA ASP A 96 20.92 2.40 -16.96
C ASP A 96 21.02 2.48 -18.47
N LEU A 97 20.14 1.76 -19.16
CA LEU A 97 20.12 1.82 -20.61
C LEU A 97 19.80 3.22 -21.10
N GLU A 98 18.85 3.85 -20.47
CA GLU A 98 18.46 5.19 -20.87
C GLU A 98 19.56 6.20 -20.60
N LEU A 99 20.24 6.08 -19.50
CA LEU A 99 21.33 6.96 -19.18
C LEU A 99 22.47 6.81 -20.19
N THR A 100 22.75 5.59 -20.59
CA THR A 100 23.76 5.35 -21.58
C THR A 100 23.38 6.02 -22.89
N THR A 101 22.14 5.89 -23.28
CA THR A 101 21.66 6.51 -24.49
C THR A 101 21.75 8.02 -24.42
N ARG A 102 21.39 8.57 -23.29
CA ARG A 102 21.41 10.02 -23.13
C ARG A 102 22.79 10.60 -23.17
N LYS A 103 23.74 9.86 -22.69
CA LYS A 103 25.10 10.35 -22.75
C LYS A 103 25.55 10.58 -24.16
N ARG A 104 24.97 9.86 -25.10
CA ARG A 104 25.38 10.01 -26.47
C ARG A 104 24.56 11.05 -27.19
N ALA A 105 23.39 11.33 -26.73
CA ALA A 105 22.53 12.29 -27.39
C ALA A 105 22.50 13.55 -26.59
N PRO A 106 22.67 14.67 -27.23
CA PRO A 106 22.63 15.94 -26.52
C PRO A 106 21.24 16.12 -25.95
N ARG A 107 21.19 16.72 -24.78
CA ARG A 107 19.92 16.99 -24.21
C ARG A 107 19.30 18.18 -24.79
N ASN A 108 18.00 18.19 -24.84
CA ASN A 108 17.30 19.36 -25.25
C ASN A 108 17.22 20.31 -24.13
N GLY A 109 17.13 21.54 -24.49
CA GLY A 109 17.15 22.53 -23.49
C GLY A 109 16.10 22.47 -22.50
N GLY A 110 15.06 21.87 -22.76
CA GLY A 110 14.00 21.81 -21.82
C GLY A 110 14.34 21.09 -20.57
N ASP A 111 15.39 20.54 -20.52
CA ASP A 111 15.70 19.82 -19.33
C ASP A 111 16.53 20.47 -18.37
#